data_428ab2c7f1f5d310d35669a741bc173b
#
_entry.id   428ab2c7f1f5d310d35669a741bc173b
#
_cell.length_a   1.000
_cell.length_b   1.000
_cell.length_c   1.000
_cell.angle_alpha   90.00
_cell.angle_beta   90.00
_cell.angle_gamma   90.00
#
_symmetry.space_group_name_H-M   'P 1'
#
loop_
_entity.id
_entity.type
_entity.pdbx_description
1 polymer ?
#
loop_
_entity_poly.entity_id
_entity_poly.type
_entity_poly.pdbx_seq_one_letter_code
_entity_poly.pdbx_strand_id
1 'polypeptide(L)'
;MIRKCSLMFSLIALTTFLSVQNPHAKPVGNRFTTSVTLGPAVFPMPGIRFQYRFNDHLSLNSGLSYIVAAGDFNAGINFHLPVNSIDPYLGARRIFIYHLTGSIDLNAGVAGIETENYFVEAGLGFGQERTDFGSTKTELAIIQLGWFF
;
A
#
# COMPACT_ATOMS: atom_id res chain seq x y z
N MET A 1 -12.76 -30.16 6.91
CA MET A 1 -12.59 -29.73 8.31
C MET A 1 -11.47 -28.71 8.53
N ILE A 2 -10.44 -28.65 7.68
CA ILE A 2 -9.26 -27.77 7.80
C ILE A 2 -9.55 -26.28 7.50
N ARG A 3 -10.54 -25.96 6.63
CA ARG A 3 -10.85 -24.56 6.26
C ARG A 3 -11.47 -23.70 7.36
N LYS A 4 -12.14 -24.31 8.35
CA LYS A 4 -12.76 -23.54 9.47
C LYS A 4 -11.76 -23.16 10.56
N CYS A 5 -10.67 -23.90 10.75
CA CYS A 5 -9.63 -23.54 11.70
C CYS A 5 -8.79 -22.34 11.25
N SER A 6 -8.54 -22.17 9.94
CA SER A 6 -7.75 -21.05 9.41
C SER A 6 -8.44 -19.70 9.66
N LEU A 7 -9.78 -19.65 9.51
CA LEU A 7 -10.54 -18.41 9.72
C LEU A 7 -10.58 -18.01 11.21
N MET A 8 -10.69 -18.98 12.12
CA MET A 8 -10.66 -18.70 13.56
C MET A 8 -9.29 -18.20 14.04
N PHE A 9 -8.19 -18.74 13.52
CA PHE A 9 -6.84 -18.27 13.86
C PHE A 9 -6.62 -16.83 13.38
N SER A 10 -7.09 -16.48 12.18
CA SER A 10 -7.00 -15.12 11.66
C SER A 10 -7.84 -14.12 12.48
N LEU A 11 -9.01 -14.53 12.96
CA LEU A 11 -9.88 -13.67 13.76
C LEU A 11 -9.32 -13.45 15.17
N ILE A 12 -8.74 -14.48 15.79
CA ILE A 12 -8.10 -14.40 17.12
C ILE A 12 -6.82 -13.57 17.07
N ALA A 13 -6.01 -13.71 16.02
CA ALA A 13 -4.85 -12.86 15.80
C ALA A 13 -5.24 -11.38 15.62
N LEU A 14 -6.32 -11.10 14.90
CA LEU A 14 -6.83 -9.74 14.71
C LEU A 14 -7.36 -9.13 16.00
N THR A 15 -8.07 -9.90 16.84
CA THR A 15 -8.62 -9.39 18.10
C THR A 15 -7.55 -9.19 19.17
N THR A 16 -6.51 -10.02 19.23
CA THR A 16 -5.38 -9.82 20.15
C THR A 16 -4.53 -8.62 19.76
N PHE A 17 -4.39 -8.31 18.48
CA PHE A 17 -3.70 -7.09 18.04
C PHE A 17 -4.47 -5.81 18.37
N LEU A 18 -5.80 -5.84 18.33
CA LEU A 18 -6.64 -4.68 18.65
C LEU A 18 -6.64 -4.31 20.15
N SER A 19 -6.18 -5.20 21.04
CA SER A 19 -6.15 -4.95 22.48
C SER A 19 -4.84 -4.35 23.00
N VAL A 20 -3.80 -4.25 22.17
CA VAL A 20 -2.55 -3.58 22.54
C VAL A 20 -2.71 -2.07 22.29
N GLN A 21 -3.52 -1.42 23.09
CA GLN A 21 -3.51 0.04 23.17
C GLN A 21 -2.22 0.47 23.88
N ASN A 22 -1.31 1.04 23.13
CA ASN A 22 -0.09 1.60 23.68
C ASN A 22 -0.40 3.01 24.25
N PRO A 23 -0.35 3.23 25.59
CA PRO A 23 -0.72 4.50 26.19
C PRO A 23 0.24 5.66 25.86
N HIS A 24 1.29 5.40 25.11
CA HIS A 24 2.31 6.40 24.76
C HIS A 24 2.34 6.78 23.26
N ALA A 25 1.46 6.20 22.45
CA ALA A 25 1.32 6.68 21.07
C ALA A 25 0.73 8.10 21.12
N LYS A 26 1.52 9.11 20.74
CA LYS A 26 1.00 10.47 20.56
C LYS A 26 -0.14 10.40 19.55
N PRO A 27 -1.34 10.92 19.88
CA PRO A 27 -2.42 10.97 18.91
C PRO A 27 -1.93 11.75 17.67
N VAL A 28 -1.82 11.06 16.57
CA VAL A 28 -1.52 11.68 15.27
C VAL A 28 -2.82 12.32 14.81
N GLY A 29 -3.00 13.60 15.10
CA GLY A 29 -4.11 14.36 14.54
C GLY A 29 -4.10 14.32 13.01
N ASN A 30 -5.10 14.90 12.36
CA ASN A 30 -5.18 15.04 10.90
C ASN A 30 -3.83 15.51 10.34
N ARG A 31 -3.13 14.63 9.65
CA ARG A 31 -1.78 14.88 9.16
C ARG A 31 -1.70 14.60 7.67
N PHE A 32 -1.19 15.58 6.95
CA PHE A 32 -0.78 15.42 5.56
C PHE A 32 0.73 15.19 5.51
N THR A 33 1.16 14.17 4.80
CA THR A 33 2.58 13.85 4.57
C THR A 33 2.85 13.64 3.10
N THR A 34 4.04 14.01 2.67
CA THR A 34 4.54 13.78 1.32
C THR A 34 5.81 12.95 1.40
N SER A 35 5.98 12.03 0.47
CA SER A 35 7.18 11.20 0.39
C SER A 35 7.65 11.04 -1.04
N VAL A 36 8.97 10.91 -1.22
CA VAL A 36 9.57 10.39 -2.45
C VAL A 36 9.52 8.87 -2.40
N THR A 37 9.19 8.22 -3.49
CA THR A 37 9.00 6.77 -3.57
C THR A 37 9.84 6.12 -4.66
N LEU A 38 10.12 4.84 -4.48
CA LEU A 38 10.60 3.92 -5.50
C LEU A 38 9.63 2.74 -5.55
N GLY A 39 8.99 2.52 -6.69
CA GLY A 39 7.92 1.54 -6.95
C GLY A 39 6.66 2.25 -7.46
N PRO A 40 5.55 1.60 -7.58
CA PRO A 40 5.25 0.20 -7.36
C PRO A 40 5.61 -0.68 -8.55
N ALA A 41 5.58 -1.96 -8.36
CA ALA A 41 5.70 -2.99 -9.39
C ALA A 41 7.13 -3.33 -9.87
N VAL A 42 7.18 -4.05 -10.97
CA VAL A 42 8.31 -4.78 -11.55
C VAL A 42 9.58 -3.94 -11.78
N PHE A 43 9.44 -2.63 -11.87
CA PHE A 43 10.56 -1.71 -12.02
C PHE A 43 10.53 -0.62 -10.95
N PRO A 44 11.67 -0.30 -10.32
CA PRO A 44 11.76 0.81 -9.38
C PRO A 44 11.57 2.13 -10.13
N MET A 45 10.36 2.66 -10.15
CA MET A 45 10.04 3.97 -10.72
C MET A 45 10.11 5.03 -9.62
N PRO A 46 10.89 6.11 -9.80
CA PRO A 46 10.85 7.24 -8.88
C PRO A 46 9.48 7.92 -8.93
N GLY A 47 9.00 8.32 -7.78
CA GLY A 47 7.68 8.92 -7.68
C GLY A 47 7.49 9.77 -6.43
N ILE A 48 6.28 10.26 -6.29
CA ILE A 48 5.83 11.02 -5.13
C ILE A 48 4.54 10.37 -4.62
N ARG A 49 4.43 10.23 -3.30
CA ARG A 49 3.22 9.79 -2.62
C ARG A 49 2.74 10.87 -1.68
N PHE A 50 1.44 11.09 -1.70
CA PHE A 50 0.71 11.92 -0.77
C PHE A 50 -0.11 11.03 0.15
N GLN A 51 -0.05 11.29 1.44
CA GLN A 51 -0.81 10.57 2.44
C GLN A 51 -1.54 11.55 3.34
N TYR A 52 -2.83 11.32 3.53
CA TYR A 52 -3.64 12.03 4.50
C TYR A 52 -4.12 11.06 5.57
N ARG A 53 -3.70 11.27 6.81
CA ARG A 53 -4.08 10.45 7.97
C ARG A 53 -5.25 11.11 8.68
N PHE A 54 -6.39 10.43 8.72
CA PHE A 54 -7.61 10.89 9.40
C PHE A 54 -7.52 10.73 10.91
N ASN A 55 -6.91 9.65 11.35
CA ASN A 55 -6.68 9.30 12.76
C ASN A 55 -5.51 8.30 12.84
N ASP A 56 -5.24 7.78 14.03
CA ASP A 56 -4.13 6.86 14.25
C ASP A 56 -4.24 5.55 13.48
N HIS A 57 -5.44 5.19 13.03
CA HIS A 57 -5.72 3.90 12.38
C HIS A 57 -6.04 3.99 10.90
N LEU A 58 -6.37 5.16 10.37
CA LEU A 58 -6.86 5.27 9.00
C LEU A 58 -6.16 6.37 8.23
N SER A 59 -5.65 6.02 7.05
CA SER A 59 -5.14 7.00 6.09
C SER A 59 -5.61 6.73 4.67
N LEU A 60 -5.70 7.80 3.88
CA LEU A 60 -5.84 7.78 2.44
C LEU A 60 -4.49 8.13 1.82
N ASN A 61 -4.15 7.50 0.72
CA ASN A 61 -2.92 7.81 0.00
C ASN A 61 -3.16 7.83 -1.50
N SER A 62 -2.35 8.60 -2.19
CA SER A 62 -2.26 8.62 -3.65
C SER A 62 -0.80 8.79 -4.05
N GLY A 63 -0.42 8.25 -5.18
CA GLY A 63 0.95 8.31 -5.67
C GLY A 63 1.01 8.42 -7.18
N LEU A 64 2.11 8.99 -7.63
CA LEU A 64 2.48 9.10 -9.03
C LEU A 64 3.94 8.70 -9.15
N SER A 65 4.24 7.81 -10.09
CA SER A 65 5.62 7.46 -10.43
C SER A 65 5.81 7.49 -11.94
N TYR A 66 7.00 7.82 -12.38
CA TYR A 66 7.27 8.00 -13.81
C TYR A 66 8.71 7.69 -14.19
N ILE A 67 8.86 7.01 -15.32
CA ILE A 67 10.10 6.91 -16.10
C ILE A 67 9.76 7.13 -17.58
N VAL A 68 10.75 7.40 -18.42
CA VAL A 68 10.56 7.76 -19.84
C VAL A 68 9.60 6.83 -20.61
N ALA A 69 9.52 5.54 -20.24
CA ALA A 69 8.76 4.52 -20.95
C ALA A 69 7.50 4.04 -20.24
N ALA A 70 7.31 4.43 -18.99
CA ALA A 70 6.19 3.97 -18.17
C ALA A 70 5.89 4.94 -17.02
N GLY A 71 4.67 4.91 -16.53
CA GLY A 71 4.28 5.62 -15.34
C GLY A 71 3.15 4.92 -14.63
N ASP A 72 2.96 5.24 -13.37
CA ASP A 72 1.80 4.77 -12.61
C ASP A 72 1.10 5.91 -11.88
N PHE A 73 -0.18 5.69 -11.69
CA PHE A 73 -1.00 6.40 -10.73
C PHE A 73 -1.61 5.38 -9.80
N ASN A 74 -1.49 5.62 -8.50
CA ASN A 74 -2.10 4.75 -7.50
C ASN A 74 -2.87 5.56 -6.47
N ALA A 75 -3.93 4.96 -5.95
CA ALA A 75 -4.71 5.51 -4.84
C ALA A 75 -5.16 4.36 -3.93
N GLY A 76 -5.28 4.64 -2.64
CA GLY A 76 -5.67 3.61 -1.70
C GLY A 76 -5.90 4.08 -0.29
N ILE A 77 -6.26 3.12 0.54
CA ILE A 77 -6.56 3.30 1.94
C ILE A 77 -5.69 2.36 2.78
N ASN A 78 -5.18 2.84 3.90
CA ASN A 78 -4.43 2.03 4.87
C ASN A 78 -5.16 1.99 6.20
N PHE A 79 -5.13 0.81 6.80
CA PHE A 79 -5.44 0.60 8.20
C PHE A 79 -4.15 0.38 8.98
N HIS A 80 -3.86 1.26 9.92
CA HIS A 80 -2.64 1.32 10.71
C HIS A 80 -2.82 0.69 12.10
N LEU A 81 -1.75 0.07 12.57
CA LEU A 81 -1.66 -0.55 13.90
C LEU A 81 -0.41 0.01 14.62
N PRO A 82 -0.45 1.27 15.07
CA PRO A 82 0.74 1.92 15.62
C PRO A 82 1.24 1.21 16.87
N VAL A 83 2.52 0.81 16.86
CA VAL A 83 3.20 0.12 17.96
C VAL A 83 4.55 0.80 18.21
N ASN A 84 4.63 1.60 19.25
CA ASN A 84 5.83 2.37 19.59
C ASN A 84 6.28 3.31 18.46
N SER A 85 7.49 3.11 17.95
CA SER A 85 8.11 3.92 16.89
C SER A 85 7.88 3.38 15.48
N ILE A 86 7.18 2.27 15.34
CA ILE A 86 6.81 1.67 14.07
C ILE A 86 5.30 1.62 13.92
N ASP A 87 4.84 1.71 12.69
CA ASP A 87 3.43 1.74 12.36
C ASP A 87 3.15 0.73 11.23
N PRO A 88 2.94 -0.55 11.59
CA PRO A 88 2.50 -1.55 10.64
C PRO A 88 1.13 -1.20 10.09
N TYR A 89 0.90 -1.47 8.81
CA TYR A 89 -0.39 -1.27 8.20
C TYR A 89 -0.74 -2.34 7.16
N LEU A 90 -2.04 -2.48 6.95
CA LEU A 90 -2.61 -3.20 5.83
C LEU A 90 -3.36 -2.21 4.95
N GLY A 91 -3.29 -2.38 3.65
CA GLY A 91 -3.93 -1.46 2.74
C GLY A 91 -4.53 -2.11 1.50
N ALA A 92 -5.43 -1.39 0.89
CA ALA A 92 -5.95 -1.68 -0.44
C ALA A 92 -5.55 -0.55 -1.39
N ARG A 93 -5.12 -0.91 -2.61
CA ARG A 93 -4.68 0.01 -3.65
C ARG A 93 -5.44 -0.25 -4.94
N ARG A 94 -5.77 0.82 -5.63
CA ARG A 94 -5.98 0.76 -7.07
C ARG A 94 -4.77 1.35 -7.75
N ILE A 95 -4.19 0.61 -8.70
CA ILE A 95 -2.96 0.98 -9.40
C ILE A 95 -3.23 0.93 -10.89
N PHE A 96 -2.96 2.02 -11.55
CA PHE A 96 -3.03 2.14 -12.99
C PHE A 96 -1.62 2.40 -13.52
N ILE A 97 -1.08 1.47 -14.28
CA ILE A 97 0.24 1.57 -14.91
C ILE A 97 0.03 1.74 -16.40
N TYR A 98 0.69 2.70 -17.00
CA TYR A 98 0.75 2.83 -18.46
C TYR A 98 2.20 2.64 -18.93
N HIS A 99 2.34 2.05 -20.08
CA HIS A 99 3.61 1.80 -20.74
C HIS A 99 3.45 1.90 -22.25
N LEU A 100 4.56 1.91 -22.99
CA LEU A 100 4.58 2.19 -24.43
C LEU A 100 3.63 1.30 -25.27
N THR A 101 3.33 0.10 -24.82
CA THR A 101 2.53 -0.89 -25.57
C THR A 101 1.15 -1.15 -24.95
N GLY A 102 0.76 -0.41 -23.89
CA GLY A 102 -0.54 -0.63 -23.25
C GLY A 102 -0.66 -0.05 -21.86
N SER A 103 -1.58 -0.62 -21.11
CA SER A 103 -1.84 -0.24 -19.72
C SER A 103 -2.23 -1.44 -18.86
N ILE A 104 -1.96 -1.34 -17.56
CA ILE A 104 -2.34 -2.35 -16.57
C ILE A 104 -3.19 -1.68 -15.49
N ASP A 105 -4.34 -2.26 -15.18
CA ASP A 105 -5.25 -1.80 -14.13
C ASP A 105 -5.37 -2.90 -13.06
N LEU A 106 -4.92 -2.60 -11.84
CA LEU A 106 -4.82 -3.55 -10.74
C LEU A 106 -5.60 -3.08 -9.51
N ASN A 107 -6.22 -4.04 -8.85
CA ASN A 107 -6.59 -3.92 -7.45
C ASN A 107 -5.59 -4.73 -6.62
N ALA A 108 -5.03 -4.14 -5.59
CA ALA A 108 -3.97 -4.76 -4.82
C ALA A 108 -4.26 -4.72 -3.32
N GLY A 109 -3.84 -5.79 -2.65
CA GLY A 109 -3.68 -5.81 -1.21
C GLY A 109 -2.22 -5.60 -0.87
N VAL A 110 -1.93 -4.74 0.09
CA VAL A 110 -0.57 -4.44 0.53
C VAL A 110 -0.46 -4.55 2.05
N ALA A 111 0.73 -4.89 2.51
CA ALA A 111 1.15 -4.79 3.90
C ALA A 111 2.43 -3.98 3.97
N GLY A 112 2.57 -3.14 4.96
CA GLY A 112 3.74 -2.28 5.09
C GLY A 112 4.04 -1.88 6.53
N ILE A 113 5.18 -1.23 6.67
CA ILE A 113 5.64 -0.63 7.91
C ILE A 113 6.01 0.82 7.59
N GLU A 114 5.54 1.73 8.43
CA GLU A 114 5.84 3.16 8.38
C GLU A 114 6.59 3.56 9.64
N THR A 115 7.56 4.43 9.50
CA THR A 115 8.27 5.11 10.58
C THR A 115 8.15 6.62 10.37
N GLU A 116 8.79 7.42 11.21
CA GLU A 116 8.80 8.89 11.03
C GLU A 116 9.42 9.34 9.70
N ASN A 117 10.40 8.59 9.19
CA ASN A 117 11.22 9.02 8.04
C ASN A 117 11.00 8.19 6.77
N TYR A 118 10.53 6.96 6.88
CA TYR A 118 10.40 6.08 5.71
C TYR A 118 9.26 5.08 5.87
N PHE A 119 8.86 4.51 4.76
CA PHE A 119 7.97 3.35 4.72
C PHE A 119 8.49 2.30 3.74
N VAL A 120 8.09 1.06 4.00
CA VAL A 120 8.27 -0.09 3.12
C VAL A 120 6.93 -0.78 3.01
N GLU A 121 6.49 -1.08 1.80
CA GLU A 121 5.30 -1.90 1.59
C GLU A 121 5.53 -2.96 0.53
N ALA A 122 4.86 -4.10 0.70
CA ALA A 122 4.80 -5.19 -0.26
C ALA A 122 3.37 -5.70 -0.40
N GLY A 123 3.03 -6.23 -1.56
CA GLY A 123 1.69 -6.72 -1.82
C GLY A 123 1.54 -7.50 -3.10
N LEU A 124 0.29 -7.86 -3.39
CA LEU A 124 -0.10 -8.54 -4.62
C LEU A 124 -1.26 -7.79 -5.27
N GLY A 125 -1.10 -7.52 -6.56
CA GLY A 125 -2.10 -6.88 -7.40
C GLY A 125 -2.67 -7.87 -8.41
N PHE A 126 -3.97 -7.78 -8.63
CA PHE A 126 -4.74 -8.60 -9.58
C PHE A 126 -5.55 -7.68 -10.47
N GLY A 127 -5.52 -7.92 -11.77
CA GLY A 127 -6.25 -7.08 -12.69
C GLY A 127 -6.14 -7.48 -14.15
N GLN A 128 -6.05 -6.49 -15.01
CA GLN A 128 -6.02 -6.67 -16.45
C GLN A 128 -4.94 -5.81 -17.09
N GLU A 129 -4.19 -6.43 -17.96
CA GLU A 129 -3.32 -5.75 -18.92
C GLU A 129 -4.09 -5.58 -20.23
N ARG A 130 -4.03 -4.37 -20.77
CA ARG A 130 -4.62 -4.01 -22.07
C ARG A 130 -3.51 -3.59 -23.01
N THR A 131 -3.40 -4.26 -24.14
CA THR A 131 -2.47 -3.96 -25.21
C THR A 131 -3.25 -3.77 -26.51
N ASP A 132 -2.59 -3.34 -27.56
CA ASP A 132 -3.17 -3.23 -28.91
C ASP A 132 -3.68 -4.58 -29.45
N PHE A 133 -3.23 -5.69 -28.88
CA PHE A 133 -3.59 -7.05 -29.29
C PHE A 133 -4.71 -7.67 -28.44
N GLY A 134 -5.19 -6.99 -27.40
CA GLY A 134 -6.26 -7.48 -26.55
C GLY A 134 -6.05 -7.26 -25.07
N SER A 135 -6.84 -7.94 -24.26
CA SER A 135 -6.81 -7.85 -22.80
C SER A 135 -6.50 -9.22 -22.18
N THR A 136 -5.58 -9.24 -21.24
CA THR A 136 -5.15 -10.44 -20.51
C THR A 136 -5.23 -10.21 -19.00
N LYS A 137 -5.63 -11.24 -18.24
CA LYS A 137 -5.54 -11.19 -16.78
C LYS A 137 -4.08 -11.16 -16.37
N THR A 138 -3.77 -10.32 -15.40
CA THR A 138 -2.40 -10.17 -14.91
C THR A 138 -2.37 -10.13 -13.39
N GLU A 139 -1.27 -10.63 -12.84
CA GLU A 139 -0.97 -10.62 -11.41
C GLU A 139 0.44 -10.04 -11.24
N LEU A 140 0.59 -9.06 -10.35
CA LEU A 140 1.89 -8.44 -10.11
C LEU A 140 2.20 -8.38 -8.63
N ALA A 141 3.45 -8.70 -8.28
CA ALA A 141 4.00 -8.37 -6.99
C ALA A 141 4.28 -6.85 -6.93
N ILE A 142 3.96 -6.26 -5.80
CA ILE A 142 4.14 -4.83 -5.55
C ILE A 142 5.17 -4.70 -4.44
N ILE A 143 6.19 -3.87 -4.68
CA ILE A 143 7.16 -3.47 -3.66
C ILE A 143 7.33 -1.96 -3.80
N GLN A 144 7.16 -1.23 -2.71
CA GLN A 144 7.36 0.21 -2.68
C GLN A 144 8.15 0.61 -1.45
N LEU A 145 9.10 1.50 -1.65
CA LEU A 145 9.88 2.17 -0.60
C LEU A 145 9.61 3.67 -0.71
N GLY A 146 9.66 4.37 0.41
CA GLY A 146 9.55 5.82 0.38
C GLY A 146 10.14 6.50 1.59
N TRP A 147 10.52 7.77 1.41
CA TRP A 147 11.05 8.65 2.44
C TRP A 147 10.15 9.86 2.58
N PHE A 148 9.74 10.15 3.81
CA PHE A 148 8.94 11.33 4.17
C PHE A 148 9.83 12.57 4.32
N PHE A 149 9.29 13.75 3.99
CA PHE A 149 9.93 15.06 4.18
C PHE A 149 8.90 16.15 4.53
#